data_685cbdf0813fcb0bc84d98467054a362
#
_entry.id   685cbdf0813fcb0bc84d98467054a362
#
_cell.length_a   1.000
_cell.length_b   1.000
_cell.length_c   1.000
_cell.angle_alpha   90.00
_cell.angle_beta   90.00
_cell.angle_gamma   90.00
#
_symmetry.space_group_name_H-M   'P 1'
#
loop_
_entity.id
_entity.type
_entity.pdbx_description
1 polymer ?
#
loop_
_entity_poly.entity_id
_entity_poly.type
_entity_poly.pdbx_seq_one_letter_code
_entity_poly.pdbx_strand_id
1 'polypeptide(L)'
;MQTERIDWPNGAKIALSIVVNVEEGSEMTVARGDRGMEPVDELGIHIKSPIRNYGNESNYLYGIKAGAPRVVALLDKHDVRASWTVAAMSLENHPEIAEAIRTRGDEPVSHGYRWVHQFKMDEAAERDFIRKAVTSIEQTTGTRPYGWLSRYFHTDNTRRLLIEEGLAYHMDDYSGDVPFVDAATVPGKPIAIVPYQLDTNDMKMWTDPAYTPANWLDYARRAFDWTYAEGVAGNPKMMSLGLHLRIIGRPGRIWAFDEFLKHVKAHDGVWFATRHEIAKVVL
;
A
#
# COMPACT_ATOMS: atom_id res chain seq x y z
N MET A 1 -15.30 -22.97 12.54
CA MET A 1 -15.54 -21.60 12.14
C MET A 1 -15.76 -21.60 10.62
N GLN A 2 -16.93 -21.18 10.14
CA GLN A 2 -17.11 -20.99 8.71
C GLN A 2 -16.45 -19.65 8.35
N THR A 3 -15.34 -19.68 7.65
CA THR A 3 -14.82 -18.50 6.94
C THR A 3 -15.78 -18.23 5.79
N GLU A 4 -16.27 -16.99 5.64
CA GLU A 4 -17.08 -16.61 4.48
C GLU A 4 -16.32 -16.98 3.22
N ARG A 5 -16.95 -17.80 2.39
CA ARG A 5 -16.38 -18.20 1.10
C ARG A 5 -16.55 -17.05 0.14
N ILE A 6 -15.48 -16.70 -0.55
CA ILE A 6 -15.50 -15.74 -1.62
C ILE A 6 -15.24 -16.45 -2.97
N ASP A 7 -15.91 -16.02 -4.03
CA ASP A 7 -15.64 -16.51 -5.37
C ASP A 7 -15.03 -15.39 -6.21
N TRP A 8 -13.76 -15.58 -6.58
CA TRP A 8 -13.05 -14.62 -7.43
C TRP A 8 -13.48 -14.71 -8.89
N PRO A 9 -13.34 -13.63 -9.69
CA PRO A 9 -13.60 -13.63 -11.12
C PRO A 9 -12.88 -14.80 -11.83
N ASN A 10 -13.54 -15.38 -12.81
CA ASN A 10 -13.03 -16.49 -13.64
C ASN A 10 -12.62 -17.74 -12.82
N GLY A 11 -13.15 -17.91 -11.61
CA GLY A 11 -12.84 -19.05 -10.76
C GLY A 11 -11.38 -19.06 -10.27
N ALA A 12 -10.77 -17.87 -10.13
CA ALA A 12 -9.41 -17.75 -9.66
C ALA A 12 -9.25 -18.37 -8.26
N LYS A 13 -8.07 -18.93 -8.02
CA LYS A 13 -7.73 -19.63 -6.76
C LYS A 13 -7.23 -18.65 -5.71
N ILE A 14 -6.68 -17.53 -6.14
CA ILE A 14 -6.17 -16.47 -5.29
C ILE A 14 -6.33 -15.12 -6.00
N ALA A 15 -6.67 -14.09 -5.24
CA ALA A 15 -6.52 -12.70 -5.67
C ALA A 15 -5.19 -12.16 -5.11
N LEU A 16 -4.26 -11.80 -5.97
CA LEU A 16 -2.98 -11.20 -5.58
C LEU A 16 -2.94 -9.74 -5.96
N SER A 17 -2.73 -8.86 -4.99
CA SER A 17 -2.51 -7.44 -5.22
C SER A 17 -1.09 -7.02 -4.89
N ILE A 18 -0.44 -6.35 -5.86
CA ILE A 18 0.83 -5.66 -5.62
C ILE A 18 0.50 -4.24 -5.14
N VAL A 19 0.98 -3.90 -3.95
CA VAL A 19 0.74 -2.59 -3.32
C VAL A 19 2.07 -1.84 -3.25
N VAL A 20 2.17 -0.73 -3.98
CA VAL A 20 3.36 0.11 -4.00
C VAL A 20 3.12 1.34 -3.13
N ASN A 21 3.85 1.45 -2.02
CA ASN A 21 3.75 2.58 -1.12
C ASN A 21 4.68 3.71 -1.58
N VAL A 22 4.12 4.92 -1.71
CA VAL A 22 4.84 6.13 -2.11
C VAL A 22 4.72 7.17 -1.01
N GLU A 23 5.75 7.27 -0.22
CA GLU A 23 5.83 8.13 0.98
C GLU A 23 6.88 9.23 0.78
N GLU A 24 7.77 9.03 -0.17
CA GLU A 24 8.91 9.87 -0.51
C GLU A 24 8.46 11.28 -0.90
N GLY A 25 9.04 12.27 -0.26
CA GLY A 25 8.68 13.68 -0.46
C GLY A 25 7.54 14.16 0.43
N SER A 26 6.92 13.28 1.24
CA SER A 26 5.88 13.61 2.24
C SER A 26 6.26 13.23 3.67
N GLU A 27 7.40 12.64 3.87
CA GLU A 27 7.99 12.32 5.18
C GLU A 27 8.18 13.59 6.03
N MET A 28 8.32 13.40 7.34
CA MET A 28 8.60 14.51 8.26
C MET A 28 10.02 15.06 8.05
N THR A 29 10.14 16.38 7.94
CA THR A 29 11.46 17.04 7.91
C THR A 29 11.37 18.45 8.48
N VAL A 30 12.38 18.82 9.28
CA VAL A 30 12.53 20.16 9.83
C VAL A 30 12.56 21.24 8.73
N ALA A 31 13.05 20.89 7.54
CA ALA A 31 13.04 21.78 6.39
C ALA A 31 11.64 22.20 5.92
N ARG A 32 10.61 21.43 6.26
CA ARG A 32 9.18 21.73 5.98
C ARG A 32 8.45 22.28 7.20
N GLY A 33 9.16 22.61 8.29
CA GLY A 33 8.58 23.14 9.51
C GLY A 33 8.08 22.08 10.49
N ASP A 34 8.41 20.80 10.28
CA ASP A 34 8.08 19.75 11.24
C ASP A 34 8.90 19.87 12.52
N ARG A 35 8.36 19.39 13.63
CA ARG A 35 8.99 19.44 14.95
C ARG A 35 10.24 18.55 15.10
N GLY A 36 10.47 17.67 14.15
CA GLY A 36 11.58 16.73 14.14
C GLY A 36 11.75 16.04 12.80
N MET A 37 12.75 15.16 12.73
CA MET A 37 13.02 14.32 11.58
C MET A 37 12.03 13.17 11.49
N GLU A 38 11.95 12.55 10.32
CA GLU A 38 11.20 11.31 10.11
C GLU A 38 11.80 10.19 10.99
N PRO A 39 10.99 9.56 11.87
CA PRO A 39 11.48 8.49 12.75
C PRO A 39 11.71 7.16 12.01
N VAL A 40 11.09 6.95 10.84
CA VAL A 40 11.33 5.76 10.02
C VAL A 40 12.61 5.97 9.22
N ASP A 41 13.69 5.40 9.72
CA ASP A 41 15.04 5.54 9.20
C ASP A 41 15.69 4.15 9.09
N GLU A 42 16.30 3.83 7.95
CA GLU A 42 16.96 2.53 7.72
C GLU A 42 18.08 2.25 8.72
N LEU A 43 18.73 3.29 9.24
CA LEU A 43 19.76 3.16 10.25
C LEU A 43 19.20 3.12 11.69
N GLY A 44 17.88 3.29 11.86
CA GLY A 44 17.23 3.32 13.17
C GLY A 44 17.64 4.52 14.02
N ILE A 45 18.17 5.59 13.41
CA ILE A 45 18.65 6.75 14.13
C ILE A 45 17.49 7.73 14.34
N HIS A 46 17.12 7.95 15.59
CA HIS A 46 16.14 8.95 15.98
C HIS A 46 16.68 9.86 17.07
N ILE A 47 16.76 11.15 16.77
CA ILE A 47 17.19 12.20 17.71
C ILE A 47 16.01 13.14 17.96
N LYS A 48 15.68 13.39 19.24
CA LYS A 48 14.55 14.24 19.62
C LYS A 48 14.73 15.73 19.28
N SER A 49 15.97 16.17 19.04
CA SER A 49 16.26 17.55 18.66
C SER A 49 15.73 17.86 17.23
N PRO A 50 15.27 19.09 16.98
CA PRO A 50 14.76 19.49 15.68
C PRO A 50 15.90 19.79 14.69
N ILE A 51 16.66 18.76 14.34
CA ILE A 51 17.74 18.84 13.35
C ILE A 51 17.34 18.12 12.06
N ARG A 52 17.88 18.57 10.93
CA ARG A 52 17.69 17.90 9.65
C ARG A 52 18.52 16.61 9.61
N ASN A 53 17.91 15.55 9.13
CA ASN A 53 18.59 14.31 8.80
C ASN A 53 18.77 14.20 7.28
N TYR A 54 19.82 14.81 6.75
CA TYR A 54 20.13 14.78 5.31
C TYR A 54 20.34 13.36 4.79
N GLY A 55 20.85 12.45 5.61
CA GLY A 55 21.01 11.05 5.27
C GLY A 55 19.68 10.38 4.97
N ASN A 56 18.71 10.51 5.89
CA ASN A 56 17.39 9.93 5.72
C ASN A 56 16.60 10.61 4.60
N GLU A 57 16.64 11.96 4.51
CA GLU A 57 16.03 12.70 3.40
C GLU A 57 16.54 12.21 2.02
N SER A 58 17.85 11.98 1.90
CA SER A 58 18.44 11.45 0.66
C SER A 58 18.09 9.99 0.42
N ASN A 59 17.89 9.19 1.48
CA ASN A 59 17.43 7.82 1.39
C ASN A 59 15.98 7.73 0.87
N TYR A 60 15.09 8.62 1.32
CA TYR A 60 13.76 8.74 0.73
C TYR A 60 13.84 9.13 -0.74
N LEU A 61 14.62 10.15 -1.08
CA LEU A 61 14.80 10.58 -2.48
C LEU A 61 15.37 9.46 -3.38
N TYR A 62 16.13 8.51 -2.82
CA TYR A 62 16.57 7.33 -3.55
C TYR A 62 15.38 6.51 -4.08
N GLY A 63 14.29 6.39 -3.30
CA GLY A 63 13.08 5.70 -3.72
C GLY A 63 12.55 6.24 -5.04
N ILE A 64 12.52 7.56 -5.18
CA ILE A 64 12.07 8.23 -6.41
C ILE A 64 13.08 8.05 -7.54
N LYS A 65 14.33 8.46 -7.31
CA LYS A 65 15.35 8.57 -8.37
C LYS A 65 15.80 7.21 -8.93
N ALA A 66 15.85 6.20 -8.10
CA ALA A 66 16.42 4.90 -8.46
C ALA A 66 15.47 3.73 -8.21
N GLY A 67 14.66 3.78 -7.17
CA GLY A 67 13.72 2.72 -6.81
C GLY A 67 12.54 2.63 -7.78
N ALA A 68 11.84 3.74 -7.98
CA ALA A 68 10.65 3.81 -8.82
C ALA A 68 10.90 3.30 -10.25
N PRO A 69 11.96 3.73 -10.98
CA PRO A 69 12.22 3.19 -12.31
C PRO A 69 12.39 1.67 -12.35
N ARG A 70 13.01 1.07 -11.32
CA ARG A 70 13.18 -0.39 -11.25
C ARG A 70 11.87 -1.11 -10.96
N VAL A 71 11.06 -0.58 -10.04
CA VAL A 71 9.74 -1.16 -9.71
C VAL A 71 8.83 -1.10 -10.94
N VAL A 72 8.73 0.06 -11.59
CA VAL A 72 7.94 0.24 -12.83
C VAL A 72 8.42 -0.73 -13.91
N ALA A 73 9.72 -0.82 -14.16
CA ALA A 73 10.27 -1.72 -15.17
C ALA A 73 9.93 -3.21 -14.91
N LEU A 74 9.84 -3.64 -13.64
CA LEU A 74 9.42 -5.00 -13.32
C LEU A 74 7.91 -5.20 -13.49
N LEU A 75 7.09 -4.22 -13.08
CA LEU A 75 5.65 -4.28 -13.31
C LEU A 75 5.35 -4.35 -14.81
N ASP A 76 6.06 -3.58 -15.64
CA ASP A 76 5.95 -3.63 -17.12
C ASP A 76 6.43 -4.97 -17.67
N LYS A 77 7.60 -5.43 -17.27
CA LYS A 77 8.19 -6.71 -17.70
C LYS A 77 7.24 -7.89 -17.46
N HIS A 78 6.54 -7.84 -16.34
CA HIS A 78 5.62 -8.89 -15.94
C HIS A 78 4.17 -8.61 -16.32
N ASP A 79 3.87 -7.49 -16.97
CA ASP A 79 2.50 -7.08 -17.31
C ASP A 79 1.56 -7.24 -16.11
N VAL A 80 1.91 -6.58 -14.99
CA VAL A 80 1.16 -6.63 -13.73
C VAL A 80 0.77 -5.21 -13.33
N ARG A 81 -0.53 -4.99 -13.10
CA ARG A 81 -1.02 -3.75 -12.51
C ARG A 81 -0.81 -3.74 -11.00
N ALA A 82 -0.64 -2.55 -10.44
CA ALA A 82 -0.47 -2.34 -9.02
C ALA A 82 -1.49 -1.35 -8.45
N SER A 83 -1.72 -1.42 -7.15
CA SER A 83 -2.37 -0.36 -6.37
C SER A 83 -1.28 0.47 -5.70
N TRP A 84 -1.24 1.75 -5.99
CA TRP A 84 -0.22 2.67 -5.46
C TRP A 84 -0.82 3.45 -4.28
N THR A 85 -0.42 3.08 -3.06
CA THR A 85 -0.78 3.83 -1.86
C THR A 85 0.11 5.06 -1.76
N VAL A 86 -0.44 6.21 -2.12
CA VAL A 86 0.32 7.44 -2.30
C VAL A 86 -0.07 8.49 -1.25
N ALA A 87 0.89 9.06 -0.56
CA ALA A 87 0.70 10.32 0.12
C ALA A 87 0.59 11.43 -0.94
N ALA A 88 -0.50 12.19 -0.96
CA ALA A 88 -0.78 13.13 -2.04
C ALA A 88 0.35 14.14 -2.30
N MET A 89 0.97 14.64 -1.24
CA MET A 89 2.13 15.54 -1.32
C MET A 89 3.32 14.90 -2.06
N SER A 90 3.46 13.58 -2.00
CA SER A 90 4.51 12.87 -2.75
C SER A 90 4.32 13.04 -4.25
N LEU A 91 3.08 12.95 -4.74
CA LEU A 91 2.78 13.16 -6.16
C LEU A 91 2.91 14.62 -6.59
N GLU A 92 2.58 15.58 -5.70
CA GLU A 92 2.81 17.01 -5.95
C GLU A 92 4.31 17.32 -6.12
N ASN A 93 5.16 16.68 -5.31
CA ASN A 93 6.61 16.86 -5.35
C ASN A 93 7.31 16.02 -6.44
N HIS A 94 6.67 14.94 -6.89
CA HIS A 94 7.22 13.95 -7.82
C HIS A 94 6.20 13.60 -8.90
N PRO A 95 5.88 14.53 -9.83
CA PRO A 95 4.88 14.33 -10.87
C PRO A 95 5.19 13.16 -11.80
N GLU A 96 6.45 12.74 -11.91
CA GLU A 96 6.87 11.55 -12.67
C GLU A 96 6.24 10.26 -12.12
N ILE A 97 5.94 10.19 -10.82
CA ILE A 97 5.25 9.03 -10.23
C ILE A 97 3.76 9.05 -10.60
N ALA A 98 3.11 10.22 -10.52
CA ALA A 98 1.72 10.37 -10.95
C ALA A 98 1.55 10.01 -12.44
N GLU A 99 2.49 10.42 -13.28
CA GLU A 99 2.53 10.08 -14.70
C GLU A 99 2.70 8.58 -14.93
N ALA A 100 3.57 7.90 -14.18
CA ALA A 100 3.75 6.46 -14.25
C ALA A 100 2.45 5.71 -13.90
N ILE A 101 1.78 6.09 -12.81
CA ILE A 101 0.48 5.52 -12.39
C ILE A 101 -0.55 5.69 -13.51
N ARG A 102 -0.69 6.90 -14.04
CA ARG A 102 -1.65 7.23 -15.09
C ARG A 102 -1.40 6.46 -16.38
N THR A 103 -0.16 6.45 -16.84
CA THR A 103 0.23 5.83 -18.13
C THR A 103 0.08 4.32 -18.10
N ARG A 104 0.37 3.69 -16.97
CA ARG A 104 0.21 2.24 -16.78
C ARG A 104 -1.25 1.82 -16.55
N GLY A 105 -2.16 2.76 -16.26
CA GLY A 105 -3.52 2.45 -15.84
C GLY A 105 -3.58 1.74 -14.49
N ASP A 106 -2.61 2.00 -13.63
CA ASP A 106 -2.55 1.50 -12.26
C ASP A 106 -3.55 2.25 -11.36
N GLU A 107 -3.86 1.70 -10.20
CA GLU A 107 -4.79 2.28 -9.26
C GLU A 107 -4.08 3.24 -8.29
N PRO A 108 -4.46 4.53 -8.19
CA PRO A 108 -4.06 5.37 -7.06
C PRO A 108 -4.96 5.08 -5.84
N VAL A 109 -4.33 4.87 -4.70
CA VAL A 109 -4.97 4.68 -3.38
C VAL A 109 -4.45 5.77 -2.45
N SER A 110 -5.33 6.40 -1.67
CA SER A 110 -4.87 7.44 -0.74
C SER A 110 -4.12 6.88 0.46
N HIS A 111 -2.93 7.41 0.72
CA HIS A 111 -2.15 7.22 1.95
C HIS A 111 -2.12 8.50 2.80
N GLY A 112 -3.18 9.30 2.69
CA GLY A 112 -3.31 10.62 3.30
C GLY A 112 -2.72 11.75 2.42
N TYR A 113 -2.90 12.99 2.89
CA TYR A 113 -2.30 14.13 2.21
C TYR A 113 -0.78 14.16 2.40
N ARG A 114 -0.32 13.90 3.65
CA ARG A 114 1.07 13.68 4.02
C ARG A 114 1.21 12.34 4.72
N TRP A 115 2.42 11.78 4.70
CA TRP A 115 2.70 10.57 5.42
C TRP A 115 2.94 10.86 6.92
N VAL A 116 1.85 11.17 7.62
CA VAL A 116 1.81 11.48 9.05
C VAL A 116 0.70 10.68 9.75
N HIS A 117 0.87 10.45 11.05
CA HIS A 117 -0.17 9.80 11.84
C HIS A 117 -1.38 10.71 12.07
N GLN A 118 -2.59 10.15 11.96
CA GLN A 118 -3.86 10.86 12.13
C GLN A 118 -4.35 10.91 13.58
N PHE A 119 -3.89 10.02 14.45
CA PHE A 119 -4.45 9.78 15.80
C PHE A 119 -4.57 11.01 16.72
N LYS A 120 -3.94 12.12 16.38
CA LYS A 120 -4.03 13.41 17.11
C LYS A 120 -4.91 14.44 16.43
N MET A 121 -5.48 14.14 15.28
CA MET A 121 -6.37 15.05 14.56
C MET A 121 -7.73 15.05 15.24
N ASP A 122 -8.35 16.21 15.37
CA ASP A 122 -9.77 16.30 15.65
C ASP A 122 -10.55 15.97 14.36
N GLU A 123 -11.86 15.79 14.50
CA GLU A 123 -12.71 15.37 13.37
C GLU A 123 -12.63 16.34 12.18
N ALA A 124 -12.62 17.64 12.43
CA ALA A 124 -12.59 18.65 11.38
C ALA A 124 -11.26 18.62 10.62
N ALA A 125 -10.14 18.54 11.35
CA ALA A 125 -8.81 18.45 10.77
C ALA A 125 -8.61 17.14 9.99
N GLU A 126 -9.14 16.03 10.50
CA GLU A 126 -9.05 14.74 9.79
C GLU A 126 -9.89 14.72 8.52
N ARG A 127 -11.10 15.29 8.55
CA ARG A 127 -11.95 15.44 7.37
C ARG A 127 -11.25 16.27 6.28
N ASP A 128 -10.69 17.39 6.66
CA ASP A 128 -9.94 18.26 5.73
C ASP A 128 -8.71 17.54 5.17
N PHE A 129 -8.01 16.77 5.99
CA PHE A 129 -6.87 15.95 5.58
C PHE A 129 -7.28 14.90 4.53
N ILE A 130 -8.41 14.21 4.73
CA ILE A 130 -8.96 13.23 3.78
C ILE A 130 -9.36 13.93 2.47
N ARG A 131 -10.14 15.02 2.54
CA ARG A 131 -10.59 15.76 1.35
C ARG A 131 -9.42 16.27 0.52
N LYS A 132 -8.44 16.87 1.19
CA LYS A 132 -7.25 17.39 0.54
C LYS A 132 -6.45 16.28 -0.15
N ALA A 133 -6.31 15.12 0.49
CA ALA A 133 -5.65 13.97 -0.12
C ALA A 133 -6.37 13.50 -1.38
N VAL A 134 -7.67 13.28 -1.31
CA VAL A 134 -8.49 12.81 -2.44
C VAL A 134 -8.42 13.80 -3.61
N THR A 135 -8.61 15.08 -3.34
CA THR A 135 -8.58 16.12 -4.38
C THR A 135 -7.21 16.21 -5.06
N SER A 136 -6.14 16.22 -4.27
CA SER A 136 -4.78 16.32 -4.83
C SER A 136 -4.38 15.09 -5.64
N ILE A 137 -4.72 13.88 -5.20
CA ILE A 137 -4.46 12.66 -5.96
C ILE A 137 -5.23 12.65 -7.28
N GLU A 138 -6.50 13.04 -7.25
CA GLU A 138 -7.31 13.16 -8.47
C GLU A 138 -6.73 14.19 -9.46
N GLN A 139 -6.28 15.34 -8.96
CA GLN A 139 -5.67 16.37 -9.79
C GLN A 139 -4.34 15.94 -10.41
N THR A 140 -3.51 15.20 -9.67
CA THR A 140 -2.18 14.78 -10.13
C THR A 140 -2.22 13.56 -11.03
N THR A 141 -3.08 12.59 -10.77
CA THR A 141 -3.17 11.33 -11.54
C THR A 141 -4.27 11.33 -12.61
N GLY A 142 -5.23 12.26 -12.53
CA GLY A 142 -6.44 12.23 -13.35
C GLY A 142 -7.47 11.17 -12.93
N THR A 143 -7.23 10.46 -11.81
CA THR A 143 -8.10 9.40 -11.32
C THR A 143 -8.40 9.62 -9.83
N ARG A 144 -9.70 9.63 -9.47
CA ARG A 144 -10.11 9.70 -8.07
C ARG A 144 -9.67 8.45 -7.32
N PRO A 145 -9.02 8.54 -6.15
CA PRO A 145 -8.74 7.38 -5.30
C PRO A 145 -10.04 6.92 -4.62
N TYR A 146 -10.30 5.61 -4.67
CA TYR A 146 -11.46 5.00 -4.01
C TYR A 146 -11.10 4.29 -2.70
N GLY A 147 -9.82 4.10 -2.42
CA GLY A 147 -9.32 3.42 -1.25
C GLY A 147 -8.48 4.30 -0.34
N TRP A 148 -8.34 3.84 0.90
CA TRP A 148 -7.56 4.51 1.93
C TRP A 148 -6.70 3.52 2.70
N LEU A 149 -5.45 3.89 2.96
CA LEU A 149 -4.54 3.28 3.92
C LEU A 149 -3.96 4.39 4.78
N SER A 150 -4.15 4.34 6.10
CA SER A 150 -3.54 5.29 7.03
C SER A 150 -2.07 4.97 7.26
N ARG A 151 -1.29 5.95 7.72
CA ARG A 151 0.00 5.67 8.33
C ARG A 151 -0.20 5.01 9.70
N TYR A 152 -0.66 3.75 9.68
CA TYR A 152 -0.86 2.86 10.82
C TYR A 152 -1.85 3.36 11.89
N PHE A 153 -1.58 4.51 12.54
CA PHE A 153 -2.44 5.07 13.58
C PHE A 153 -3.43 6.08 13.02
N HIS A 154 -4.70 5.74 13.10
CA HIS A 154 -5.82 6.59 12.72
C HIS A 154 -6.72 6.89 13.94
N THR A 155 -7.82 7.61 13.77
CA THR A 155 -8.79 7.95 14.82
C THR A 155 -10.00 7.02 14.79
N ASP A 156 -10.83 7.07 15.83
CA ASP A 156 -12.12 6.38 15.86
C ASP A 156 -13.10 6.92 14.79
N ASN A 157 -12.87 8.14 14.29
CA ASN A 157 -13.70 8.76 13.26
C ASN A 157 -13.33 8.34 11.85
N THR A 158 -12.11 7.87 11.63
CA THR A 158 -11.53 7.66 10.28
C THR A 158 -12.48 6.90 9.36
N ARG A 159 -12.95 5.72 9.72
CA ARG A 159 -13.80 4.89 8.84
C ARG A 159 -15.11 5.60 8.49
N ARG A 160 -15.75 6.24 9.45
CA ARG A 160 -16.96 7.03 9.21
C ARG A 160 -16.69 8.19 8.23
N LEU A 161 -15.62 8.92 8.44
CA LEU A 161 -15.22 10.02 7.56
C LEU A 161 -14.94 9.54 6.14
N LEU A 162 -14.24 8.40 5.97
CA LEU A 162 -14.00 7.82 4.65
C LEU A 162 -15.31 7.52 3.91
N ILE A 163 -16.29 6.93 4.60
CA ILE A 163 -17.62 6.65 4.04
C ILE A 163 -18.34 7.94 3.65
N GLU A 164 -18.33 8.94 4.52
CA GLU A 164 -18.98 10.24 4.28
C GLU A 164 -18.34 11.00 3.10
N GLU A 165 -17.02 10.86 2.91
CA GLU A 165 -16.28 11.47 1.80
C GLU A 165 -16.29 10.60 0.52
N GLY A 166 -17.04 9.48 0.53
CA GLY A 166 -17.33 8.68 -0.66
C GLY A 166 -16.19 7.76 -1.10
N LEU A 167 -15.34 7.32 -0.17
CA LEU A 167 -14.40 6.23 -0.47
C LEU A 167 -15.12 4.89 -0.44
N ALA A 168 -14.70 3.98 -1.30
CA ALA A 168 -15.32 2.68 -1.48
C ALA A 168 -14.74 1.60 -0.57
N TYR A 169 -13.45 1.73 -0.19
CA TYR A 169 -12.82 0.74 0.65
C TYR A 169 -11.73 1.30 1.57
N HIS A 170 -11.49 0.56 2.66
CA HIS A 170 -10.50 0.87 3.69
C HIS A 170 -9.56 -0.34 3.88
N MET A 171 -8.26 -0.09 4.01
CA MET A 171 -7.23 -1.12 4.09
C MET A 171 -6.68 -1.35 5.50
N ASP A 172 -6.96 -0.46 6.46
CA ASP A 172 -6.43 -0.55 7.84
C ASP A 172 -7.19 -1.62 8.64
N ASP A 173 -7.01 -2.85 8.19
CA ASP A 173 -7.46 -4.07 8.85
C ASP A 173 -6.45 -5.18 8.53
N TYR A 174 -6.11 -5.96 9.53
CA TYR A 174 -5.06 -6.99 9.45
C TYR A 174 -5.58 -8.34 9.96
N SER A 175 -6.92 -8.49 10.05
CA SER A 175 -7.57 -9.59 10.76
C SER A 175 -7.82 -10.83 9.88
N GLY A 176 -7.59 -10.75 8.57
CA GLY A 176 -7.92 -11.86 7.70
C GLY A 176 -7.40 -11.77 6.28
N ASP A 177 -7.66 -12.84 5.53
CA ASP A 177 -7.20 -13.05 4.15
C ASP A 177 -8.34 -12.97 3.13
N VAL A 178 -9.49 -12.42 3.52
CA VAL A 178 -10.64 -12.17 2.65
C VAL A 178 -11.19 -10.77 2.91
N PRO A 179 -11.65 -10.04 1.88
CA PRO A 179 -12.35 -8.78 2.09
C PRO A 179 -13.73 -9.04 2.70
N PHE A 180 -14.25 -8.05 3.40
CA PHE A 180 -15.60 -8.08 3.97
C PHE A 180 -16.25 -6.70 3.92
N VAL A 181 -17.53 -6.63 4.22
CA VAL A 181 -18.30 -5.37 4.21
C VAL A 181 -18.55 -4.89 5.63
N ASP A 182 -18.19 -3.64 5.90
CA ASP A 182 -18.67 -2.92 7.07
C ASP A 182 -19.93 -2.13 6.71
N ALA A 183 -21.07 -2.61 7.18
CA ALA A 183 -22.37 -1.95 7.03
C ALA A 183 -22.85 -1.29 8.34
N ALA A 184 -22.07 -1.41 9.42
CA ALA A 184 -22.44 -0.97 10.76
C ALA A 184 -21.97 0.45 11.06
N THR A 185 -20.80 0.86 10.58
CA THR A 185 -20.20 2.18 10.87
C THR A 185 -21.10 3.33 10.44
N VAL A 186 -21.68 3.27 9.21
CA VAL A 186 -22.69 4.23 8.74
C VAL A 186 -23.87 3.46 8.15
N PRO A 187 -25.00 3.36 8.85
CA PRO A 187 -26.16 2.63 8.37
C PRO A 187 -26.61 3.07 6.96
N GLY A 188 -26.79 2.12 6.06
CA GLY A 188 -27.19 2.38 4.67
C GLY A 188 -26.08 2.85 3.72
N LYS A 189 -24.83 2.96 4.22
CA LYS A 189 -23.66 3.29 3.39
C LYS A 189 -22.52 2.30 3.70
N PRO A 190 -22.54 1.11 3.11
CA PRO A 190 -21.49 0.12 3.35
C PRO A 190 -20.15 0.56 2.76
N ILE A 191 -19.05 0.08 3.37
CA ILE A 191 -17.69 0.21 2.86
C ILE A 191 -17.04 -1.16 2.84
N ALA A 192 -16.27 -1.47 1.78
CA ALA A 192 -15.47 -2.68 1.76
C ALA A 192 -14.25 -2.52 2.68
N ILE A 193 -13.98 -3.55 3.47
CA ILE A 193 -12.70 -3.70 4.18
C ILE A 193 -11.88 -4.69 3.39
N VAL A 194 -10.74 -4.22 2.91
CA VAL A 194 -9.82 -5.03 2.12
C VAL A 194 -8.52 -5.17 2.92
N PRO A 195 -8.36 -6.22 3.74
CA PRO A 195 -7.24 -6.36 4.67
C PRO A 195 -5.88 -6.27 3.98
N TYR A 196 -4.89 -5.75 4.70
CA TYR A 196 -3.53 -5.56 4.21
C TYR A 196 -2.56 -6.45 4.98
N GLN A 197 -1.81 -7.32 4.29
CA GLN A 197 -0.86 -8.20 4.96
C GLN A 197 0.42 -7.44 5.34
N LEU A 198 0.79 -7.53 6.62
CA LEU A 198 2.01 -6.91 7.15
C LEU A 198 3.23 -7.82 7.01
N ASP A 199 3.02 -9.13 6.99
CA ASP A 199 4.07 -10.15 7.03
C ASP A 199 4.77 -10.33 5.69
N THR A 200 4.10 -10.04 4.57
CA THR A 200 4.65 -10.06 3.21
C THR A 200 5.14 -8.69 2.72
N ASN A 201 5.08 -7.68 3.58
CA ASN A 201 5.56 -6.34 3.31
C ASN A 201 7.10 -6.28 3.33
N ASP A 202 7.72 -5.55 2.40
CA ASP A 202 9.16 -5.40 2.30
C ASP A 202 9.80 -4.62 3.47
N MET A 203 8.98 -3.95 4.31
CA MET A 203 9.42 -3.39 5.60
C MET A 203 10.07 -4.44 6.51
N LYS A 204 9.77 -5.73 6.33
CA LYS A 204 10.45 -6.83 7.02
C LYS A 204 11.95 -6.88 6.75
N MET A 205 12.43 -6.25 5.69
CA MET A 205 13.87 -6.09 5.44
C MET A 205 14.51 -4.96 6.26
N TRP A 206 13.70 -4.13 6.92
CA TRP A 206 14.17 -3.02 7.77
C TRP A 206 13.89 -3.22 9.25
N THR A 207 12.73 -3.82 9.59
CA THR A 207 12.34 -4.00 10.99
C THR A 207 13.10 -5.16 11.62
N ASP A 208 13.55 -4.99 12.85
CA ASP A 208 14.29 -6.02 13.60
C ASP A 208 13.37 -7.20 14.03
N PRO A 209 13.78 -8.46 13.84
CA PRO A 209 14.97 -8.91 13.11
C PRO A 209 14.77 -8.77 11.58
N ALA A 210 15.69 -8.07 10.94
CA ALA A 210 15.58 -7.79 9.51
C ALA A 210 15.76 -9.06 8.65
N TYR A 211 14.86 -9.24 7.70
CA TYR A 211 15.00 -10.30 6.69
C TYR A 211 16.04 -9.92 5.65
N THR A 212 16.84 -10.89 5.22
CA THR A 212 17.56 -10.75 3.95
C THR A 212 16.55 -10.78 2.80
N PRO A 213 16.89 -10.25 1.61
CA PRO A 213 16.02 -10.38 0.43
C PRO A 213 15.64 -11.83 0.10
N ALA A 214 16.56 -12.78 0.35
CA ALA A 214 16.31 -14.22 0.17
C ALA A 214 15.29 -14.75 1.20
N ASN A 215 15.40 -14.34 2.46
CA ASN A 215 14.43 -14.74 3.49
C ASN A 215 13.05 -14.15 3.21
N TRP A 216 12.99 -12.88 2.79
CA TRP A 216 11.73 -12.25 2.41
C TRP A 216 11.08 -12.96 1.22
N LEU A 217 11.86 -13.30 0.19
CA LEU A 217 11.38 -14.02 -0.97
C LEU A 217 10.87 -15.43 -0.60
N ASP A 218 11.61 -16.18 0.22
CA ASP A 218 11.20 -17.51 0.68
C ASP A 218 9.88 -17.41 1.47
N TYR A 219 9.78 -16.43 2.37
CA TYR A 219 8.56 -16.20 3.14
C TYR A 219 7.37 -15.85 2.21
N ALA A 220 7.54 -14.90 1.30
CA ALA A 220 6.49 -14.47 0.39
C ALA A 220 6.01 -15.61 -0.53
N ARG A 221 6.94 -16.45 -1.05
CA ARG A 221 6.61 -17.64 -1.84
C ARG A 221 5.79 -18.64 -1.02
N ARG A 222 6.21 -18.96 0.20
CA ARG A 222 5.49 -19.90 1.07
C ARG A 222 4.12 -19.41 1.46
N ALA A 223 3.97 -18.11 1.74
CA ALA A 223 2.69 -17.49 1.99
C ALA A 223 1.77 -17.60 0.77
N PHE A 224 2.30 -17.32 -0.43
CA PHE A 224 1.58 -17.50 -1.67
C PHE A 224 1.18 -18.96 -1.90
N ASP A 225 2.12 -19.91 -1.79
CA ASP A 225 1.87 -21.34 -2.05
C ASP A 225 0.79 -21.90 -1.12
N TRP A 226 0.84 -21.52 0.16
CA TRP A 226 -0.17 -21.95 1.13
C TRP A 226 -1.55 -21.38 0.79
N THR A 227 -1.63 -20.07 0.59
CA THR A 227 -2.88 -19.38 0.25
C THR A 227 -3.47 -19.89 -1.07
N TYR A 228 -2.62 -20.13 -2.07
CA TYR A 228 -3.02 -20.72 -3.34
C TYR A 228 -3.58 -22.16 -3.17
N ALA A 229 -2.92 -22.99 -2.35
CA ALA A 229 -3.39 -24.34 -2.05
C ALA A 229 -4.77 -24.36 -1.36
N GLU A 230 -5.05 -23.41 -0.46
CA GLU A 230 -6.38 -23.23 0.11
C GLU A 230 -7.43 -22.90 -0.97
N GLY A 231 -7.09 -22.07 -1.94
CA GLY A 231 -7.95 -21.75 -3.08
C GLY A 231 -8.21 -22.95 -4.00
N VAL A 232 -7.17 -23.76 -4.25
CA VAL A 232 -7.32 -25.03 -5.00
C VAL A 232 -8.25 -26.01 -4.24
N ALA A 233 -8.17 -26.02 -2.91
CA ALA A 233 -9.06 -26.82 -2.06
C ALA A 233 -10.50 -26.26 -1.95
N GLY A 234 -10.81 -25.16 -2.65
CA GLY A 234 -12.17 -24.60 -2.70
C GLY A 234 -12.45 -23.49 -1.68
N ASN A 235 -11.40 -22.93 -1.05
CA ASN A 235 -11.48 -21.81 -0.12
C ASN A 235 -10.56 -20.66 -0.57
N PRO A 236 -10.89 -19.96 -1.67
CA PRO A 236 -10.03 -18.91 -2.22
C PRO A 236 -9.82 -17.75 -1.24
N LYS A 237 -8.64 -17.20 -1.27
CA LYS A 237 -8.18 -16.09 -0.42
C LYS A 237 -7.61 -14.96 -1.27
N MET A 238 -7.25 -13.87 -0.62
CA MET A 238 -6.43 -12.84 -1.23
C MET A 238 -5.07 -12.77 -0.53
N MET A 239 -4.09 -12.24 -1.25
CA MET A 239 -2.78 -11.88 -0.73
C MET A 239 -2.39 -10.50 -1.24
N SER A 240 -1.77 -9.69 -0.41
CA SER A 240 -1.12 -8.45 -0.82
C SER A 240 0.39 -8.55 -0.63
N LEU A 241 1.15 -8.00 -1.57
CA LEU A 241 2.59 -7.81 -1.46
C LEU A 241 2.85 -6.32 -1.31
N GLY A 242 3.24 -5.88 -0.12
CA GLY A 242 3.54 -4.47 0.17
C GLY A 242 4.99 -4.13 -0.19
N LEU A 243 5.19 -3.10 -1.00
CA LEU A 243 6.49 -2.67 -1.50
C LEU A 243 6.68 -1.18 -1.22
N HIS A 244 7.92 -0.78 -0.87
CA HIS A 244 8.32 0.62 -0.73
C HIS A 244 9.45 0.92 -1.72
N LEU A 245 9.34 2.02 -2.45
CA LEU A 245 10.28 2.36 -3.52
C LEU A 245 11.74 2.41 -3.04
N ARG A 246 11.97 2.97 -1.83
CA ARG A 246 13.30 3.07 -1.21
C ARG A 246 13.83 1.75 -0.65
N ILE A 247 12.94 0.76 -0.41
CA ILE A 247 13.32 -0.55 0.15
C ILE A 247 13.55 -1.56 -0.96
N ILE A 248 12.47 -2.01 -1.62
CA ILE A 248 12.59 -3.04 -2.67
C ILE A 248 13.38 -2.55 -3.89
N GLY A 249 13.35 -1.24 -4.18
CA GLY A 249 14.02 -0.65 -5.33
C GLY A 249 15.56 -0.64 -5.26
N ARG A 250 16.18 -1.14 -4.17
CA ARG A 250 17.64 -1.29 -4.07
C ARG A 250 18.16 -2.42 -4.95
N PRO A 251 19.36 -2.29 -5.60
CA PRO A 251 19.91 -3.33 -6.47
C PRO A 251 20.02 -4.69 -5.80
N GLY A 252 20.40 -4.73 -4.52
CA GLY A 252 20.52 -5.97 -3.76
C GLY A 252 19.18 -6.58 -3.34
N ARG A 253 18.04 -5.91 -3.54
CA ARG A 253 16.71 -6.35 -3.11
C ARG A 253 15.73 -6.59 -4.27
N ILE A 254 15.80 -5.78 -5.34
CA ILE A 254 14.82 -5.79 -6.43
C ILE A 254 14.69 -7.14 -7.16
N TRP A 255 15.75 -7.93 -7.20
CA TRP A 255 15.73 -9.27 -7.79
C TRP A 255 14.74 -10.20 -7.06
N ALA A 256 14.54 -10.01 -5.75
CA ALA A 256 13.60 -10.83 -5.00
C ALA A 256 12.15 -10.59 -5.44
N PHE A 257 11.81 -9.36 -5.83
CA PHE A 257 10.51 -9.06 -6.42
C PHE A 257 10.35 -9.69 -7.81
N ASP A 258 11.37 -9.62 -8.66
CA ASP A 258 11.37 -10.29 -9.98
C ASP A 258 11.14 -11.80 -9.84
N GLU A 259 11.87 -12.44 -8.93
CA GLU A 259 11.74 -13.88 -8.65
C GLU A 259 10.38 -14.26 -8.03
N PHE A 260 9.79 -13.39 -7.21
CA PHE A 260 8.44 -13.60 -6.70
C PHE A 260 7.40 -13.58 -7.83
N LEU A 261 7.46 -12.58 -8.72
CA LEU A 261 6.53 -12.48 -9.85
C LEU A 261 6.66 -13.67 -10.82
N LYS A 262 7.88 -14.14 -11.08
CA LYS A 262 8.10 -15.36 -11.88
C LYS A 262 7.46 -16.58 -11.22
N HIS A 263 7.63 -16.74 -9.91
CA HIS A 263 7.04 -17.85 -9.16
C HIS A 263 5.52 -17.84 -9.25
N VAL A 264 4.90 -16.70 -8.99
CA VAL A 264 3.44 -16.56 -9.03
C VAL A 264 2.89 -16.83 -10.44
N LYS A 265 3.55 -16.31 -11.47
CA LYS A 265 3.12 -16.49 -12.88
C LYS A 265 3.27 -17.92 -13.41
N ALA A 266 3.96 -18.78 -12.69
CA ALA A 266 4.03 -20.21 -13.01
C ALA A 266 2.78 -20.99 -12.54
N HIS A 267 1.83 -20.33 -11.86
CA HIS A 267 0.60 -20.93 -11.36
C HIS A 267 -0.62 -20.45 -12.13
N ASP A 268 -1.49 -21.38 -12.53
CA ASP A 268 -2.75 -21.07 -13.20
C ASP A 268 -3.80 -20.56 -12.19
N GLY A 269 -4.71 -19.71 -12.66
CA GLY A 269 -5.82 -19.23 -11.84
C GLY A 269 -5.41 -18.23 -10.74
N VAL A 270 -4.31 -17.51 -10.94
CA VAL A 270 -3.97 -16.34 -10.15
C VAL A 270 -4.62 -15.10 -10.77
N TRP A 271 -5.40 -14.39 -9.99
CA TRP A 271 -5.97 -13.12 -10.39
C TRP A 271 -5.12 -11.98 -9.84
N PHE A 272 -4.29 -11.37 -10.69
CA PHE A 272 -3.62 -10.11 -10.36
C PHE A 272 -4.67 -8.99 -10.37
N ALA A 273 -4.98 -8.49 -9.19
CA ALA A 273 -6.06 -7.54 -8.97
C ALA A 273 -5.57 -6.26 -8.30
N THR A 274 -6.14 -5.14 -8.69
CA THR A 274 -6.04 -3.93 -7.88
C THR A 274 -6.90 -4.07 -6.62
N ARG A 275 -6.62 -3.26 -5.60
CA ARG A 275 -7.39 -3.28 -4.34
C ARG A 275 -8.86 -2.89 -4.58
N HIS A 276 -9.11 -1.96 -5.50
CA HIS A 276 -10.46 -1.57 -5.87
C HIS A 276 -11.21 -2.69 -6.59
N GLU A 277 -10.54 -3.46 -7.45
CA GLU A 277 -11.16 -4.63 -8.07
C GLU A 277 -11.56 -5.69 -7.04
N ILE A 278 -10.71 -5.92 -6.03
CA ILE A 278 -11.03 -6.80 -4.90
C ILE A 278 -12.24 -6.26 -4.11
N ALA A 279 -12.24 -4.96 -3.79
CA ALA A 279 -13.35 -4.33 -3.07
C ALA A 279 -14.69 -4.48 -3.79
N LYS A 280 -14.71 -4.39 -5.12
CA LYS A 280 -15.92 -4.54 -5.93
C LYS A 280 -16.54 -5.95 -5.89
N VAL A 281 -15.78 -6.96 -5.51
CA VAL A 281 -16.33 -8.34 -5.42
C VAL A 281 -17.27 -8.48 -4.23
N VAL A 282 -17.10 -7.66 -3.18
CA VAL A 282 -17.92 -7.73 -1.96
C VAL A 282 -18.94 -6.60 -1.82
N LEU A 283 -18.83 -5.53 -2.62
CA LEU A 283 -19.81 -4.42 -2.65
C LEU A 283 -20.94 -4.72 -3.64
#